data_70d737713ade37f53f5f41bbef56d245
#
_entry.id   70d737713ade37f53f5f41bbef56d245
#
_cell.length_a   1.000
_cell.length_b   1.000
_cell.length_c   1.000
_cell.angle_alpha   90.00
_cell.angle_beta   90.00
_cell.angle_gamma   90.00
#
_symmetry.space_group_name_H-M   'P 1'
#
loop_
_entity.id
_entity.type
_entity.pdbx_description
1 polymer ?
#
loop_
_entity_poly.entity_id
_entity_poly.type
_entity_poly.pdbx_seq_one_letter_code
_entity_poly.pdbx_strand_id
1 'polypeptide(L)'
;MKLCSAILLLSPLGLASAFAPTTFTSRSSSTSLNIVVGEDKDIADKVKDVFASGPEENKDFEKIVQDHFPGAMSNKDLVTKVSTILASKGYTPGNTLLATSLCCDELARQLEDDFTGIYGNNFNLGGLAGFPFAGNTGFGAMAAHIPDDGYCLTVHGPHVGITAAGYVGKVERSGIALVDTCCGSAIAASGYVQGITDGGAKITTNIQSFTDFQQGAVQELILPHGKRLSDAKDRNVELPYALYDSQDLLMRDIIEQGSLGIKKGLAVLGGIQINTGPDTRDYFVPLRFDFINYRGEVMVDLLQDLTSSTTEEE
;
A
#
# COMPACT_ATOMS: atom_id res chain seq x y z
N MET A 1 -43.30 -25.65 -53.25
CA MET A 1 -43.23 -26.10 -51.82
C MET A 1 -42.83 -24.86 -51.03
N LYS A 2 -43.79 -24.29 -50.25
CA LYS A 2 -43.58 -23.10 -49.42
C LYS A 2 -43.33 -23.62 -48.00
N LEU A 3 -42.16 -23.30 -47.42
CA LEU A 3 -41.89 -23.51 -46.01
C LEU A 3 -42.18 -22.18 -45.29
N CYS A 4 -43.15 -22.21 -44.38
CA CYS A 4 -43.42 -21.13 -43.45
C CYS A 4 -42.43 -21.20 -42.28
N SER A 5 -41.68 -20.14 -42.05
CA SER A 5 -40.89 -19.91 -40.83
C SER A 5 -41.78 -19.26 -39.77
N ALA A 6 -42.02 -19.96 -38.67
CA ALA A 6 -42.70 -19.43 -37.51
C ALA A 6 -41.64 -18.74 -36.63
N ILE A 7 -41.81 -17.43 -36.42
CA ILE A 7 -41.02 -16.63 -35.48
C ILE A 7 -41.73 -16.75 -34.12
N LEU A 8 -41.07 -17.43 -33.15
CA LEU A 8 -41.47 -17.41 -31.74
C LEU A 8 -40.96 -16.15 -31.09
N LEU A 9 -41.88 -15.24 -30.75
CA LEU A 9 -41.61 -14.07 -29.89
C LEU A 9 -41.62 -14.56 -28.43
N LEU A 10 -40.45 -14.69 -27.84
CA LEU A 10 -40.29 -14.85 -26.40
C LEU A 10 -40.30 -13.47 -25.73
N SER A 11 -41.36 -13.21 -24.98
CA SER A 11 -41.49 -12.03 -24.10
C SER A 11 -40.54 -12.20 -22.89
N PRO A 12 -39.82 -11.14 -22.46
CA PRO A 12 -39.09 -11.19 -21.21
C PRO A 12 -40.04 -11.03 -20.02
N LEU A 13 -40.20 -12.08 -19.24
CA LEU A 13 -40.80 -12.01 -17.91
C LEU A 13 -39.87 -11.20 -17.00
N GLY A 14 -40.27 -9.97 -16.70
CA GLY A 14 -39.65 -9.13 -15.72
C GLY A 14 -39.87 -9.68 -14.30
N LEU A 15 -38.81 -10.15 -13.68
CA LEU A 15 -38.77 -10.36 -12.23
C LEU A 15 -38.53 -9.00 -11.55
N ALA A 16 -39.60 -8.30 -11.25
CA ALA A 16 -39.58 -7.18 -10.33
C ALA A 16 -39.53 -7.73 -8.90
N SER A 17 -38.31 -7.80 -8.35
CA SER A 17 -38.11 -8.02 -6.92
C SER A 17 -38.52 -6.74 -6.16
N ALA A 18 -39.70 -6.74 -5.56
CA ALA A 18 -40.15 -5.67 -4.71
C ALA A 18 -39.41 -5.73 -3.37
N PHE A 19 -38.44 -4.84 -3.17
CA PHE A 19 -37.96 -4.49 -1.83
C PHE A 19 -39.03 -3.61 -1.17
N ALA A 20 -39.80 -4.16 -0.24
CA ALA A 20 -40.66 -3.39 0.63
C ALA A 20 -39.80 -2.65 1.66
N PRO A 21 -40.01 -1.33 1.87
CA PRO A 21 -39.30 -0.64 2.93
C PRO A 21 -39.87 -1.09 4.30
N THR A 22 -39.03 -1.81 5.06
CA THR A 22 -39.28 -2.06 6.47
C THR A 22 -39.14 -0.73 7.21
N THR A 23 -40.25 -0.17 7.70
CA THR A 23 -40.23 0.95 8.61
C THR A 23 -39.62 0.52 9.94
N PHE A 24 -38.35 0.90 10.16
CA PHE A 24 -37.76 0.83 11.47
C PHE A 24 -38.33 1.92 12.37
N THR A 25 -39.17 1.53 13.31
CA THR A 25 -39.53 2.40 14.42
C THR A 25 -38.35 2.52 15.35
N SER A 26 -37.69 3.65 15.34
CA SER A 26 -36.64 4.01 16.28
C SER A 26 -37.21 4.10 17.70
N ARG A 27 -36.95 3.09 18.52
CA ARG A 27 -37.00 3.26 19.97
C ARG A 27 -35.76 4.05 20.38
N SER A 28 -35.93 5.33 20.68
CA SER A 28 -34.87 6.10 21.34
C SER A 28 -34.72 5.61 22.78
N SER A 29 -33.81 4.69 23.01
CA SER A 29 -33.21 4.53 24.33
C SER A 29 -31.98 5.42 24.35
N SER A 30 -32.04 6.55 25.04
CA SER A 30 -30.91 7.39 25.37
C SER A 30 -30.06 6.65 26.40
N THR A 31 -29.25 5.69 25.92
CA THR A 31 -28.04 5.29 26.63
C THR A 31 -26.97 6.29 26.23
N SER A 32 -26.72 7.25 27.12
CA SER A 32 -25.51 8.04 27.05
C SER A 32 -24.29 7.06 27.08
N LEU A 33 -23.77 6.73 25.91
CA LEU A 33 -22.43 6.20 25.82
C LEU A 33 -21.53 7.31 26.36
N ASN A 34 -21.09 7.15 27.60
CA ASN A 34 -19.89 7.83 28.08
C ASN A 34 -18.74 7.30 27.20
N ILE A 35 -18.49 7.97 26.07
CA ILE A 35 -17.22 7.88 25.39
C ILE A 35 -16.23 8.45 26.40
N VAL A 36 -15.51 7.55 27.05
CA VAL A 36 -14.26 7.93 27.74
C VAL A 36 -13.38 8.42 26.61
N VAL A 37 -13.35 9.74 26.42
CA VAL A 37 -12.34 10.41 25.62
C VAL A 37 -11.03 10.12 26.36
N GLY A 38 -10.35 9.04 25.96
CA GLY A 38 -8.97 8.81 26.37
C GLY A 38 -8.21 10.04 25.96
N GLU A 39 -7.42 10.60 26.90
CA GLU A 39 -6.53 11.72 26.63
C GLU A 39 -5.83 11.45 25.29
N ASP A 40 -6.06 12.33 24.29
CA ASP A 40 -5.37 12.24 23.01
C ASP A 40 -3.88 12.44 23.29
N LYS A 41 -3.17 11.30 23.43
CA LYS A 41 -1.71 11.34 23.52
C LYS A 41 -1.22 12.06 22.29
N ASP A 42 -0.36 13.05 22.49
CA ASP A 42 0.35 13.75 21.44
C ASP A 42 1.04 12.71 20.52
N ILE A 43 1.14 13.00 19.23
CA ILE A 43 1.80 12.14 18.24
C ILE A 43 3.20 11.73 18.72
N ALA A 44 3.95 12.64 19.34
CA ALA A 44 5.27 12.36 19.89
C ALA A 44 5.27 11.25 20.95
N ASP A 45 4.27 11.22 21.82
CA ASP A 45 4.14 10.15 22.82
C ASP A 45 3.75 8.83 22.18
N LYS A 46 2.88 8.83 21.18
CA LYS A 46 2.54 7.61 20.43
C LYS A 46 3.73 7.04 19.66
N VAL A 47 4.54 7.88 19.04
CA VAL A 47 5.79 7.47 18.39
C VAL A 47 6.73 6.80 19.39
N LYS A 48 6.91 7.38 20.58
CA LYS A 48 7.72 6.76 21.65
C LYS A 48 7.16 5.39 22.07
N ASP A 49 5.85 5.28 22.24
CA ASP A 49 5.21 4.03 22.66
C ASP A 49 5.39 2.94 21.58
N VAL A 50 5.20 3.27 20.29
CA VAL A 50 5.35 2.34 19.16
C VAL A 50 6.78 1.81 19.09
N PHE A 51 7.78 2.65 19.30
CA PHE A 51 9.19 2.28 19.20
C PHE A 51 9.87 1.97 20.53
N ALA A 52 9.09 1.84 21.62
CA ALA A 52 9.62 1.43 22.94
C ALA A 52 10.07 -0.04 22.97
N SER A 53 9.59 -0.86 22.04
CA SER A 53 9.94 -2.27 21.90
C SER A 53 10.06 -2.64 20.42
N GLY A 54 10.55 -3.83 20.13
CA GLY A 54 10.74 -4.34 18.77
C GLY A 54 12.20 -4.42 18.36
N PRO A 55 12.46 -4.76 17.09
CA PRO A 55 13.84 -4.85 16.60
C PRO A 55 14.57 -3.52 16.70
N GLU A 56 15.85 -3.57 17.02
CA GLU A 56 16.72 -2.39 17.05
C GLU A 56 17.26 -2.05 15.65
N GLU A 57 17.71 -0.79 15.51
CA GLU A 57 18.43 -0.37 14.32
C GLU A 57 19.85 -0.95 14.37
N ASN A 58 20.32 -1.43 13.21
CA ASN A 58 21.65 -2.01 13.06
C ASN A 58 22.42 -1.21 12.01
N LYS A 59 23.46 -0.47 12.47
CA LYS A 59 24.27 0.40 11.60
C LYS A 59 25.03 -0.35 10.49
N ASP A 60 25.43 -1.58 10.73
CA ASP A 60 26.09 -2.38 9.70
C ASP A 60 25.07 -2.79 8.64
N PHE A 61 23.84 -3.10 9.05
CA PHE A 61 22.76 -3.39 8.14
C PHE A 61 22.30 -2.14 7.37
N GLU A 62 22.22 -1.00 8.04
CA GLU A 62 21.92 0.29 7.40
C GLU A 62 22.87 0.56 6.23
N LYS A 63 24.18 0.35 6.42
CA LYS A 63 25.14 0.53 5.34
C LYS A 63 24.87 -0.40 4.16
N ILE A 64 24.56 -1.68 4.41
CA ILE A 64 24.20 -2.64 3.38
C ILE A 64 22.97 -2.16 2.61
N VAL A 65 21.95 -1.67 3.31
CA VAL A 65 20.74 -1.12 2.69
C VAL A 65 21.07 0.10 1.83
N GLN A 66 21.85 1.05 2.35
CA GLN A 66 22.23 2.27 1.61
C GLN A 66 23.05 1.98 0.36
N ASP A 67 23.90 0.94 0.38
CA ASP A 67 24.72 0.53 -0.78
C ASP A 67 23.84 0.05 -1.96
N HIS A 68 22.66 -0.53 -1.68
CA HIS A 68 21.72 -1.03 -2.70
C HIS A 68 20.55 -0.09 -2.96
N PHE A 69 20.08 0.60 -1.92
CA PHE A 69 18.91 1.47 -1.92
C PHE A 69 19.24 2.84 -1.30
N PRO A 70 19.96 3.70 -2.02
CA PRO A 70 20.33 5.02 -1.53
C PRO A 70 19.09 5.85 -1.14
N GLY A 71 19.16 6.51 0.01
CA GLY A 71 18.07 7.33 0.54
C GLY A 71 17.01 6.53 1.33
N ALA A 72 17.22 5.23 1.53
CA ALA A 72 16.40 4.47 2.47
C ALA A 72 16.58 5.01 3.89
N MET A 73 15.49 5.05 4.66
CA MET A 73 15.51 5.38 6.09
C MET A 73 14.88 4.26 6.89
N SER A 74 15.22 4.14 8.16
CA SER A 74 14.60 3.14 9.01
C SER A 74 13.09 3.40 9.13
N ASN A 75 12.28 2.35 9.35
CA ASN A 75 10.85 2.54 9.57
C ASN A 75 10.58 3.51 10.74
N LYS A 76 11.43 3.50 11.77
CA LYS A 76 11.32 4.40 12.90
C LYS A 76 11.49 5.87 12.48
N ASP A 77 12.55 6.17 11.72
CA ASP A 77 12.79 7.52 11.24
C ASP A 77 11.69 7.96 10.27
N LEU A 78 11.28 7.08 9.35
CA LEU A 78 10.19 7.33 8.42
C LEU A 78 8.91 7.72 9.15
N VAL A 79 8.44 6.84 10.04
CA VAL A 79 7.18 7.01 10.75
C VAL A 79 7.22 8.24 11.65
N THR A 80 8.36 8.49 12.30
CA THR A 80 8.56 9.68 13.14
C THR A 80 8.45 10.96 12.31
N LYS A 81 9.20 11.05 11.21
CA LYS A 81 9.21 12.25 10.34
C LYS A 81 7.85 12.46 9.67
N VAL A 82 7.27 11.41 9.08
CA VAL A 82 5.94 11.49 8.42
C VAL A 82 4.89 11.98 9.41
N SER A 83 4.84 11.38 10.60
CA SER A 83 3.83 11.75 11.61
C SER A 83 4.03 13.17 12.12
N THR A 84 5.28 13.64 12.29
CA THR A 84 5.60 15.01 12.68
C THR A 84 5.20 16.02 11.60
N ILE A 85 5.52 15.74 10.33
CA ILE A 85 5.13 16.59 9.20
C ILE A 85 3.61 16.68 9.10
N LEU A 86 2.90 15.55 9.22
CA LEU A 86 1.45 15.52 9.14
C LEU A 86 0.78 16.19 10.34
N ALA A 87 1.35 16.08 11.55
CA ALA A 87 0.87 16.81 12.72
C ALA A 87 0.86 18.32 12.51
N SER A 88 1.90 18.88 11.89
CA SER A 88 1.96 20.30 11.55
C SER A 88 0.87 20.74 10.55
N LYS A 89 0.24 19.78 9.85
CA LYS A 89 -0.86 20.00 8.90
C LYS A 89 -2.24 19.66 9.48
N GLY A 90 -2.28 19.36 10.78
CA GLY A 90 -3.53 19.11 11.51
C GLY A 90 -3.99 17.65 11.52
N TYR A 91 -3.16 16.71 11.07
CA TYR A 91 -3.42 15.27 11.24
C TYR A 91 -3.20 14.89 12.71
N THR A 92 -4.15 14.18 13.28
CA THR A 92 -4.06 13.65 14.64
C THR A 92 -4.52 12.19 14.65
N PRO A 93 -4.18 11.43 15.69
CA PRO A 93 -4.69 10.06 15.84
C PRO A 93 -6.22 9.97 15.81
N GLY A 94 -6.92 10.99 16.32
CA GLY A 94 -8.38 11.00 16.41
C GLY A 94 -9.11 11.43 15.13
N ASN A 95 -8.43 12.08 14.19
CA ASN A 95 -9.05 12.60 12.97
C ASN A 95 -8.47 12.01 11.66
N THR A 96 -7.56 11.05 11.74
CA THR A 96 -6.87 10.50 10.58
C THR A 96 -7.20 9.02 10.41
N LEU A 97 -7.73 8.66 9.25
CA LEU A 97 -7.81 7.26 8.82
C LEU A 97 -6.49 6.87 8.16
N LEU A 98 -5.88 5.79 8.64
CA LEU A 98 -4.78 5.12 7.92
C LEU A 98 -5.37 4.21 6.85
N ALA A 99 -4.78 4.22 5.66
CA ALA A 99 -5.04 3.25 4.62
C ALA A 99 -3.71 2.71 4.06
N THR A 100 -3.60 1.41 3.86
CA THR A 100 -2.37 0.80 3.34
C THR A 100 -2.63 0.03 2.06
N SER A 101 -1.71 0.13 1.10
CA SER A 101 -1.63 -0.74 -0.05
C SER A 101 -0.25 -1.39 -0.07
N LEU A 102 -0.08 -2.37 0.82
CA LEU A 102 1.13 -3.14 1.02
C LEU A 102 0.87 -4.61 0.67
N CYS A 103 1.93 -5.39 0.50
CA CYS A 103 1.80 -6.81 0.18
C CYS A 103 1.06 -7.56 1.30
N CYS A 104 0.36 -8.63 0.93
CA CYS A 104 -0.26 -9.55 1.89
C CYS A 104 0.76 -10.44 2.63
N ASP A 105 2.05 -10.39 2.25
CA ASP A 105 3.16 -11.07 2.93
C ASP A 105 3.29 -10.57 4.39
N GLU A 106 3.61 -11.46 5.32
CA GLU A 106 3.76 -11.12 6.74
C GLU A 106 4.88 -10.11 7.00
N LEU A 107 5.91 -10.07 6.14
CA LEU A 107 7.01 -9.12 6.24
C LEU A 107 6.57 -7.67 5.98
N ALA A 108 5.49 -7.45 5.24
CA ALA A 108 4.96 -6.11 5.01
C ALA A 108 4.25 -5.53 6.24
N ARG A 109 3.99 -6.36 7.27
CA ARG A 109 3.20 -5.95 8.45
C ARG A 109 3.95 -4.99 9.37
N GLN A 110 5.28 -5.05 9.46
CA GLN A 110 6.03 -4.20 10.40
C GLN A 110 5.72 -2.70 10.16
N LEU A 111 5.82 -2.22 8.92
CA LEU A 111 5.50 -0.82 8.60
C LEU A 111 4.03 -0.48 8.83
N GLU A 112 3.13 -1.41 8.51
CA GLU A 112 1.70 -1.24 8.72
C GLU A 112 1.37 -1.13 10.22
N ASP A 113 1.97 -1.98 11.04
CA ASP A 113 1.78 -1.99 12.49
C ASP A 113 2.34 -0.72 13.14
N ASP A 114 3.51 -0.25 12.68
CA ASP A 114 4.12 0.98 13.15
C ASP A 114 3.20 2.19 12.93
N PHE A 115 2.63 2.36 11.74
CA PHE A 115 1.65 3.43 11.47
C PHE A 115 0.32 3.21 12.18
N THR A 116 -0.15 1.96 12.29
CA THR A 116 -1.38 1.60 13.00
C THR A 116 -1.27 1.95 14.49
N GLY A 117 -0.10 1.76 15.09
CA GLY A 117 0.18 2.15 16.47
C GLY A 117 -0.02 3.65 16.73
N ILE A 118 0.17 4.49 15.70
CA ILE A 118 -0.02 5.94 15.81
C ILE A 118 -1.46 6.34 15.50
N TYR A 119 -2.00 5.92 14.34
CA TYR A 119 -3.27 6.41 13.82
C TYR A 119 -4.47 5.49 14.15
N GLY A 120 -4.22 4.32 14.71
CA GLY A 120 -5.27 3.36 15.06
C GLY A 120 -5.62 2.42 13.91
N ASN A 121 -6.90 2.35 13.54
CA ASN A 121 -7.39 1.40 12.56
C ASN A 121 -6.85 1.66 11.15
N ASN A 122 -6.50 0.58 10.46
CA ASN A 122 -6.04 0.60 9.08
C ASN A 122 -7.10 0.05 8.12
N PHE A 123 -7.31 0.71 6.99
CA PHE A 123 -8.09 0.21 5.86
C PHE A 123 -7.14 -0.37 4.80
N ASN A 124 -7.18 -1.68 4.59
CA ASN A 124 -6.29 -2.35 3.64
C ASN A 124 -6.84 -2.25 2.20
N LEU A 125 -6.07 -1.66 1.30
CA LEU A 125 -6.32 -1.55 -0.14
C LEU A 125 -5.46 -2.52 -0.96
N GLY A 126 -4.44 -3.15 -0.33
CA GLY A 126 -3.38 -3.90 -0.99
C GLY A 126 -3.73 -5.34 -1.32
N GLY A 127 -2.83 -5.93 -2.10
CA GLY A 127 -2.83 -7.33 -2.47
C GLY A 127 -1.42 -7.81 -2.77
N LEU A 128 -1.28 -8.80 -3.65
CA LEU A 128 0.04 -9.34 -4.04
C LEU A 128 0.99 -8.23 -4.49
N ALA A 129 2.23 -8.33 -4.03
CA ALA A 129 3.31 -7.37 -4.28
C ALA A 129 2.98 -5.91 -3.88
N GLY A 130 1.92 -5.66 -3.12
CA GLY A 130 1.52 -4.34 -2.67
C GLY A 130 0.62 -3.55 -3.63
N PHE A 131 0.17 -4.16 -4.74
CA PHE A 131 -0.72 -3.49 -5.69
C PHE A 131 -2.08 -3.17 -5.06
N PRO A 132 -2.69 -1.99 -5.36
CA PRO A 132 -3.97 -1.56 -4.81
C PRO A 132 -5.16 -2.29 -5.43
N PHE A 133 -5.21 -3.62 -5.27
CA PHE A 133 -6.23 -4.48 -5.90
C PHE A 133 -7.63 -4.32 -5.33
N ALA A 134 -7.81 -3.58 -4.23
CA ALA A 134 -9.14 -3.14 -3.80
C ALA A 134 -9.80 -2.17 -4.80
N GLY A 135 -8.98 -1.51 -5.64
CA GLY A 135 -9.43 -0.67 -6.75
C GLY A 135 -10.33 0.50 -6.32
N ASN A 136 -11.07 1.04 -7.29
CA ASN A 136 -11.97 2.18 -7.07
C ASN A 136 -13.06 1.89 -6.03
N THR A 137 -13.60 0.67 -6.02
CA THR A 137 -14.62 0.28 -5.04
C THR A 137 -14.06 0.26 -3.63
N GLY A 138 -12.88 -0.33 -3.42
CA GLY A 138 -12.23 -0.33 -2.12
C GLY A 138 -11.83 1.06 -1.67
N PHE A 139 -11.30 1.89 -2.56
CA PHE A 139 -10.97 3.28 -2.26
C PHE A 139 -12.21 4.10 -1.88
N GLY A 140 -13.32 3.95 -2.60
CA GLY A 140 -14.59 4.60 -2.27
C GLY A 140 -15.13 4.15 -0.90
N ALA A 141 -15.00 2.86 -0.58
CA ALA A 141 -15.37 2.35 0.75
C ALA A 141 -14.47 2.94 1.83
N MET A 142 -13.15 2.98 1.63
CA MET A 142 -12.19 3.63 2.52
C MET A 142 -12.54 5.10 2.75
N ALA A 143 -12.81 5.84 1.68
CA ALA A 143 -13.14 7.27 1.76
C ALA A 143 -14.42 7.52 2.63
N ALA A 144 -15.39 6.61 2.62
CA ALA A 144 -16.57 6.68 3.47
C ALA A 144 -16.27 6.50 4.97
N HIS A 145 -15.11 5.94 5.31
CA HIS A 145 -14.68 5.74 6.70
C HIS A 145 -13.75 6.85 7.22
N ILE A 146 -13.39 7.83 6.38
CA ILE A 146 -12.63 8.99 6.85
C ILE A 146 -13.48 9.72 7.90
N PRO A 147 -12.95 10.08 9.09
CA PRO A 147 -13.68 10.80 10.10
C PRO A 147 -14.31 12.09 9.54
N ASP A 148 -15.44 12.50 10.09
CA ASP A 148 -16.04 13.80 9.72
C ASP A 148 -15.06 14.92 10.02
N ASP A 149 -14.86 15.82 9.05
CA ASP A 149 -13.81 16.84 9.10
C ASP A 149 -12.38 16.28 9.30
N GLY A 150 -12.16 15.04 8.90
CA GLY A 150 -10.87 14.35 9.06
C GLY A 150 -10.06 14.22 7.77
N TYR A 151 -8.96 13.53 7.93
CA TYR A 151 -7.93 13.27 6.93
C TYR A 151 -7.78 11.78 6.66
N CYS A 152 -7.06 11.46 5.58
CA CYS A 152 -6.57 10.11 5.32
C CYS A 152 -5.05 10.15 5.09
N LEU A 153 -4.35 9.16 5.63
CA LEU A 153 -2.97 8.85 5.25
C LEU A 153 -2.98 7.53 4.47
N THR A 154 -2.55 7.55 3.22
CA THR A 154 -2.35 6.32 2.43
C THR A 154 -0.86 6.02 2.35
N VAL A 155 -0.47 4.80 2.70
CA VAL A 155 0.89 4.27 2.58
C VAL A 155 0.88 3.14 1.56
N HIS A 156 1.70 3.23 0.49
CA HIS A 156 1.70 2.21 -0.55
C HIS A 156 3.10 1.91 -1.10
N GLY A 157 3.26 0.70 -1.59
CA GLY A 157 4.47 0.30 -2.28
C GLY A 157 4.74 -1.21 -2.26
N PRO A 158 5.65 -1.68 -3.13
CA PRO A 158 6.17 -3.02 -3.10
C PRO A 158 7.14 -3.21 -1.94
N HIS A 159 7.52 -4.47 -1.71
CA HIS A 159 8.59 -4.79 -0.78
C HIS A 159 9.65 -5.68 -1.41
N VAL A 160 10.84 -5.64 -0.84
CA VAL A 160 11.99 -6.46 -1.24
C VAL A 160 12.78 -6.85 -0.01
N GLY A 161 13.26 -8.09 0.04
CA GLY A 161 14.14 -8.53 1.11
C GLY A 161 15.60 -8.21 0.83
N ILE A 162 16.39 -8.04 1.89
CA ILE A 162 17.85 -7.99 1.83
C ILE A 162 18.44 -8.74 3.02
N THR A 163 19.42 -9.61 2.78
CA THR A 163 20.10 -10.37 3.84
C THR A 163 21.26 -9.59 4.43
N ALA A 164 21.74 -9.99 5.60
CA ALA A 164 22.96 -9.46 6.22
C ALA A 164 24.22 -9.62 5.34
N ALA A 165 24.20 -10.53 4.37
CA ALA A 165 25.25 -10.69 3.38
C ALA A 165 25.09 -9.80 2.13
N GLY A 166 24.04 -8.95 2.08
CA GLY A 166 23.77 -8.05 0.96
C GLY A 166 23.08 -8.70 -0.25
N TYR A 167 22.46 -9.87 -0.11
CA TYR A 167 21.70 -10.49 -1.20
C TYR A 167 20.30 -9.86 -1.28
N VAL A 168 20.05 -9.08 -2.32
CA VAL A 168 18.75 -8.47 -2.61
C VAL A 168 17.78 -9.49 -3.20
N GLY A 169 16.50 -9.39 -2.83
CA GLY A 169 15.43 -10.33 -3.22
C GLY A 169 15.36 -11.56 -2.31
N LYS A 170 16.10 -11.56 -1.19
CA LYS A 170 16.12 -12.64 -0.20
C LYS A 170 16.07 -12.08 1.21
N VAL A 171 15.52 -12.88 2.14
CA VAL A 171 15.39 -12.50 3.54
C VAL A 171 15.42 -13.72 4.46
N GLU A 172 15.93 -13.55 5.67
CA GLU A 172 15.75 -14.50 6.78
C GLU A 172 14.34 -14.35 7.36
N ARG A 173 13.67 -15.48 7.67
CA ARG A 173 12.34 -15.50 8.29
C ARG A 173 12.36 -16.27 9.60
N SER A 174 11.61 -15.81 10.60
CA SER A 174 11.47 -16.52 11.86
C SER A 174 10.96 -17.95 11.65
N GLY A 175 11.65 -18.93 12.26
CA GLY A 175 11.27 -20.33 12.19
C GLY A 175 11.55 -21.05 10.88
N ILE A 176 12.18 -20.38 9.91
CA ILE A 176 12.61 -20.94 8.62
C ILE A 176 14.13 -20.97 8.59
N ALA A 177 14.68 -22.17 8.44
CA ALA A 177 16.15 -22.36 8.50
C ALA A 177 16.90 -21.86 7.25
N LEU A 178 16.20 -21.68 6.15
CA LEU A 178 16.79 -21.25 4.88
C LEU A 178 16.35 -19.84 4.54
N VAL A 179 17.27 -19.07 3.98
CA VAL A 179 16.96 -17.76 3.38
C VAL A 179 16.00 -17.97 2.21
N ASP A 180 14.91 -17.24 2.20
CA ASP A 180 13.84 -17.39 1.21
C ASP A 180 13.68 -16.13 0.35
N THR A 181 12.90 -16.23 -0.72
CA THR A 181 12.61 -15.12 -1.63
C THR A 181 11.67 -14.10 -0.99
N CYS A 182 11.90 -12.81 -1.30
CA CYS A 182 11.05 -11.69 -0.87
C CYS A 182 11.14 -10.52 -1.88
N CYS A 183 10.06 -10.15 -2.51
CA CYS A 183 8.70 -10.69 -2.54
C CYS A 183 8.59 -11.85 -3.52
N GLY A 184 8.02 -12.99 -3.10
CA GLY A 184 7.90 -14.18 -3.96
C GLY A 184 7.06 -13.93 -5.22
N SER A 185 5.91 -13.25 -5.08
CA SER A 185 5.04 -12.87 -6.20
C SER A 185 5.77 -11.97 -7.22
N ALA A 186 6.50 -10.97 -6.73
CA ALA A 186 7.26 -10.05 -7.57
C ALA A 186 8.35 -10.77 -8.38
N ILE A 187 9.12 -11.65 -7.72
CA ILE A 187 10.18 -12.43 -8.37
C ILE A 187 9.60 -13.39 -9.41
N ALA A 188 8.49 -14.05 -9.11
CA ALA A 188 7.79 -14.92 -10.07
C ALA A 188 7.29 -14.13 -11.28
N ALA A 189 6.71 -12.95 -11.07
CA ALA A 189 6.27 -12.07 -12.15
C ALA A 189 7.45 -11.55 -13.01
N SER A 190 8.58 -11.18 -12.38
CA SER A 190 9.81 -10.80 -13.09
C SER A 190 10.35 -11.92 -13.97
N GLY A 191 10.34 -13.18 -13.48
CA GLY A 191 10.73 -14.35 -14.25
C GLY A 191 9.83 -14.60 -15.47
N TYR A 192 8.51 -14.40 -15.32
CA TYR A 192 7.55 -14.46 -16.43
C TYR A 192 7.85 -13.39 -17.50
N VAL A 193 8.02 -12.14 -17.09
CA VAL A 193 8.33 -11.02 -17.97
C VAL A 193 9.65 -11.24 -18.71
N GLN A 194 10.67 -11.75 -18.02
CA GLN A 194 11.94 -12.11 -18.64
C GLN A 194 11.79 -13.20 -19.71
N GLY A 195 11.01 -14.23 -19.45
CA GLY A 195 10.73 -15.28 -20.43
C GLY A 195 10.13 -14.73 -21.72
N ILE A 196 9.30 -13.68 -21.62
CA ILE A 196 8.72 -12.99 -22.78
C ILE A 196 9.76 -12.10 -23.47
N THR A 197 10.46 -11.26 -22.71
CA THR A 197 11.35 -10.22 -23.24
C THR A 197 12.61 -10.83 -23.88
N ASP A 198 13.24 -11.79 -23.22
CA ASP A 198 14.51 -12.36 -23.64
C ASP A 198 14.33 -13.70 -24.39
N GLY A 199 13.32 -14.45 -24.05
CA GLY A 199 13.11 -15.82 -24.52
C GLY A 199 12.07 -15.97 -25.63
N GLY A 200 11.36 -14.91 -26.00
CA GLY A 200 10.28 -14.97 -27.00
C GLY A 200 9.09 -15.83 -26.56
N ALA A 201 8.92 -16.09 -25.27
CA ALA A 201 7.76 -16.79 -24.73
C ALA A 201 6.48 -16.03 -25.08
N LYS A 202 5.38 -16.77 -25.28
CA LYS A 202 4.08 -16.14 -25.55
C LYS A 202 3.49 -15.58 -24.27
N ILE A 203 2.83 -14.42 -24.38
CA ILE A 203 2.03 -13.87 -23.30
C ILE A 203 0.91 -14.85 -22.95
N THR A 204 0.87 -15.36 -21.74
CA THR A 204 -0.10 -16.34 -21.26
C THR A 204 -0.69 -15.94 -19.91
N THR A 205 -0.73 -14.62 -19.61
CA THR A 205 -1.34 -14.15 -18.38
C THR A 205 -2.79 -14.61 -18.29
N ASN A 206 -3.19 -15.09 -17.14
CA ASN A 206 -4.53 -15.58 -16.88
C ASN A 206 -5.23 -14.76 -15.79
N ILE A 207 -5.36 -13.45 -16.03
CA ILE A 207 -6.04 -12.54 -15.09
C ILE A 207 -7.54 -12.85 -14.95
N GLN A 208 -8.08 -13.68 -15.82
CA GLN A 208 -9.47 -14.17 -15.72
C GLN A 208 -9.60 -15.38 -14.79
N SER A 209 -8.50 -15.96 -14.34
CA SER A 209 -8.53 -17.02 -13.32
C SER A 209 -8.92 -16.46 -11.97
N PHE A 210 -10.04 -16.90 -11.42
CA PHE A 210 -10.47 -16.48 -10.08
C PHE A 210 -9.56 -17.02 -8.97
N THR A 211 -8.76 -18.04 -9.25
CA THR A 211 -7.86 -18.66 -8.25
C THR A 211 -6.51 -17.98 -8.16
N ASP A 212 -6.12 -17.22 -9.19
CA ASP A 212 -4.79 -16.59 -9.25
C ASP A 212 -4.77 -15.26 -10.05
N PHE A 213 -5.89 -14.53 -10.05
CA PHE A 213 -6.02 -13.32 -10.88
C PHE A 213 -5.03 -12.23 -10.48
N GLN A 214 -4.69 -12.09 -9.19
CA GLN A 214 -3.76 -11.07 -8.74
C GLN A 214 -2.35 -11.30 -9.30
N GLN A 215 -1.87 -12.56 -9.31
CA GLN A 215 -0.57 -12.87 -9.89
C GLN A 215 -0.54 -12.57 -11.39
N GLY A 216 -1.59 -12.91 -12.12
CA GLY A 216 -1.73 -12.55 -13.54
C GLY A 216 -1.74 -11.04 -13.77
N ALA A 217 -2.45 -10.29 -12.92
CA ALA A 217 -2.46 -8.84 -12.98
C ALA A 217 -1.07 -8.23 -12.69
N VAL A 218 -0.34 -8.72 -11.69
CA VAL A 218 1.05 -8.28 -11.41
C VAL A 218 1.93 -8.50 -12.64
N GLN A 219 1.84 -9.67 -13.29
CA GLN A 219 2.60 -9.98 -14.49
C GLN A 219 2.32 -8.99 -15.63
N GLU A 220 1.05 -8.67 -15.87
CA GLU A 220 0.66 -7.69 -16.91
C GLU A 220 1.11 -6.27 -16.58
N LEU A 221 0.94 -5.85 -15.32
CA LEU A 221 1.28 -4.50 -14.88
C LEU A 221 2.79 -4.19 -14.95
N ILE A 222 3.65 -5.21 -14.78
CA ILE A 222 5.10 -5.02 -14.90
C ILE A 222 5.67 -5.39 -16.28
N LEU A 223 4.86 -5.94 -17.18
CA LEU A 223 5.31 -6.31 -18.53
C LEU A 223 5.93 -5.14 -19.32
N PRO A 224 5.42 -3.90 -19.24
CA PRO A 224 6.05 -2.74 -19.90
C PRO A 224 7.48 -2.47 -19.45
N HIS A 225 7.87 -2.94 -18.27
CA HIS A 225 9.21 -2.77 -17.71
C HIS A 225 10.20 -3.90 -18.11
N GLY A 226 9.78 -4.84 -18.96
CA GLY A 226 10.58 -6.02 -19.33
C GLY A 226 11.98 -5.67 -19.82
N LYS A 227 12.09 -4.70 -20.73
CA LYS A 227 13.41 -4.26 -21.22
C LYS A 227 14.27 -3.61 -20.12
N ARG A 228 13.68 -2.78 -19.26
CA ARG A 228 14.36 -2.16 -18.11
C ARG A 228 14.92 -3.21 -17.18
N LEU A 229 14.13 -4.23 -16.85
CA LEU A 229 14.52 -5.33 -15.99
C LEU A 229 15.61 -6.23 -16.63
N SER A 230 15.57 -6.40 -17.96
CA SER A 230 16.55 -7.17 -18.71
C SER A 230 17.91 -6.46 -18.80
N ASP A 231 17.88 -5.14 -18.99
CA ASP A 231 19.09 -4.30 -19.10
C ASP A 231 19.72 -3.95 -17.73
N ALA A 232 19.01 -4.21 -16.61
CA ALA A 232 19.45 -3.83 -15.27
C ALA A 232 20.76 -4.55 -14.88
N LYS A 233 21.69 -3.83 -14.26
CA LYS A 233 22.91 -4.39 -13.69
C LYS A 233 22.61 -5.42 -12.59
N ASP A 234 21.62 -5.10 -11.75
CA ASP A 234 21.05 -6.01 -10.76
C ASP A 234 19.52 -5.92 -10.85
N ARG A 235 18.92 -6.98 -11.37
CA ARG A 235 17.48 -7.08 -11.55
C ARG A 235 16.72 -7.04 -10.22
N ASN A 236 17.26 -7.62 -9.17
CA ASN A 236 16.59 -7.67 -7.87
C ASN A 236 16.53 -6.28 -7.22
N VAL A 237 17.51 -5.42 -7.50
CA VAL A 237 17.48 -4.00 -7.08
C VAL A 237 16.51 -3.20 -7.95
N GLU A 238 16.45 -3.47 -9.26
CA GLU A 238 15.61 -2.73 -10.20
C GLU A 238 14.12 -3.10 -10.10
N LEU A 239 13.82 -4.36 -9.77
CA LEU A 239 12.46 -4.89 -9.72
C LEU A 239 11.51 -4.11 -8.81
N PRO A 240 11.85 -3.78 -7.56
CA PRO A 240 10.96 -3.00 -6.70
C PRO A 240 10.68 -1.60 -7.25
N TYR A 241 11.62 -0.96 -7.94
CA TYR A 241 11.37 0.33 -8.60
C TYR A 241 10.38 0.19 -9.78
N ALA A 242 10.54 -0.85 -10.61
CA ALA A 242 9.61 -1.12 -11.70
C ALA A 242 8.19 -1.44 -11.19
N LEU A 243 8.07 -2.19 -10.10
CA LEU A 243 6.80 -2.45 -9.43
C LEU A 243 6.19 -1.16 -8.87
N TYR A 244 7.00 -0.34 -8.20
CA TYR A 244 6.56 0.93 -7.65
C TYR A 244 5.99 1.86 -8.73
N ASP A 245 6.67 2.01 -9.86
CA ASP A 245 6.20 2.85 -10.96
C ASP A 245 4.81 2.42 -11.45
N SER A 246 4.58 1.10 -11.61
CA SER A 246 3.27 0.58 -11.99
C SER A 246 2.21 0.77 -10.90
N GLN A 247 2.59 0.62 -9.63
CA GLN A 247 1.68 0.80 -8.50
C GLN A 247 1.30 2.26 -8.31
N ASP A 248 2.25 3.18 -8.43
CA ASP A 248 1.99 4.62 -8.26
C ASP A 248 1.09 5.16 -9.38
N LEU A 249 1.27 4.69 -10.62
CA LEU A 249 0.35 4.99 -11.71
C LEU A 249 -1.07 4.52 -11.41
N LEU A 250 -1.24 3.26 -11.01
CA LEU A 250 -2.55 2.72 -10.67
C LEU A 250 -3.17 3.43 -9.45
N MET A 251 -2.36 3.76 -8.45
CA MET A 251 -2.84 4.51 -7.27
C MET A 251 -3.28 5.92 -7.64
N ARG A 252 -2.58 6.61 -8.55
CA ARG A 252 -2.99 7.93 -9.07
C ARG A 252 -4.35 7.86 -9.77
N ASP A 253 -4.55 6.88 -10.63
CA ASP A 253 -5.82 6.67 -11.34
C ASP A 253 -6.97 6.41 -10.36
N ILE A 254 -6.74 5.59 -9.33
CA ILE A 254 -7.72 5.29 -8.28
C ILE A 254 -8.05 6.55 -7.48
N ILE A 255 -7.05 7.34 -7.08
CA ILE A 255 -7.24 8.59 -6.32
C ILE A 255 -8.01 9.61 -7.18
N GLU A 256 -7.65 9.79 -8.44
CA GLU A 256 -8.32 10.73 -9.34
C GLU A 256 -9.82 10.39 -9.47
N GLN A 257 -10.14 9.12 -9.66
CA GLN A 257 -11.52 8.67 -9.78
C GLN A 257 -12.30 8.70 -8.46
N GLY A 258 -11.62 8.50 -7.32
CA GLY A 258 -12.21 8.44 -5.98
C GLY A 258 -12.11 9.72 -5.17
N SER A 259 -11.47 10.77 -5.66
CA SER A 259 -11.10 11.98 -4.90
C SER A 259 -12.28 12.72 -4.27
N LEU A 260 -13.46 12.67 -4.86
CA LEU A 260 -14.68 13.30 -4.30
C LEU A 260 -15.08 12.75 -2.92
N GLY A 261 -14.59 11.57 -2.54
CA GLY A 261 -14.77 11.00 -1.20
C GLY A 261 -13.81 11.53 -0.15
N ILE A 262 -12.75 12.22 -0.56
CA ILE A 262 -11.76 12.81 0.35
C ILE A 262 -12.37 14.03 1.04
N LYS A 263 -12.30 14.07 2.38
CA LYS A 263 -12.90 15.17 3.15
C LYS A 263 -11.98 16.37 3.22
N LYS A 264 -11.10 16.49 4.25
CA LYS A 264 -10.16 17.63 4.34
C LYS A 264 -8.92 17.45 3.47
N GLY A 265 -8.42 16.24 3.36
CA GLY A 265 -7.24 15.94 2.55
C GLY A 265 -6.76 14.52 2.70
N LEU A 266 -5.93 14.14 1.76
CA LEU A 266 -5.27 12.85 1.68
C LEU A 266 -3.75 13.08 1.62
N ALA A 267 -3.02 12.53 2.57
CA ALA A 267 -1.58 12.37 2.45
C ALA A 267 -1.28 11.03 1.76
N VAL A 268 -0.41 11.05 0.76
CA VAL A 268 0.01 9.85 0.03
C VAL A 268 1.50 9.66 0.19
N LEU A 269 1.88 8.64 0.93
CA LEU A 269 3.26 8.18 1.09
C LEU A 269 3.46 6.95 0.19
N GLY A 270 4.32 7.07 -0.79
CA GLY A 270 4.66 5.99 -1.70
C GLY A 270 6.15 5.69 -1.69
N GLY A 271 6.52 4.40 -1.82
CA GLY A 271 7.92 4.02 -1.83
C GLY A 271 8.14 2.52 -1.79
N ILE A 272 9.31 2.08 -1.43
CA ILE A 272 9.72 0.67 -1.40
C ILE A 272 10.04 0.26 0.03
N GLN A 273 9.35 -0.77 0.55
CA GLN A 273 9.73 -1.42 1.80
C GLN A 273 10.94 -2.34 1.58
N ILE A 274 11.90 -2.29 2.50
CA ILE A 274 13.07 -3.15 2.51
C ILE A 274 13.04 -3.98 3.79
N ASN A 275 12.76 -5.27 3.65
CA ASN A 275 12.68 -6.20 4.76
C ASN A 275 14.06 -6.81 5.05
N THR A 276 14.46 -6.76 6.31
CA THR A 276 15.82 -7.10 6.77
C THR A 276 15.89 -8.37 7.62
N GLY A 277 14.75 -8.99 7.87
CA GLY A 277 14.65 -10.16 8.74
C GLY A 277 14.23 -9.82 10.18
N PRO A 278 14.04 -10.85 11.02
CA PRO A 278 13.29 -10.72 12.28
C PRO A 278 14.01 -9.91 13.38
N ASP A 279 15.33 -9.86 13.33
CA ASP A 279 16.14 -9.28 14.43
C ASP A 279 16.59 -7.84 14.13
N THR A 280 16.20 -7.29 12.98
CA THR A 280 16.60 -5.94 12.54
C THR A 280 15.37 -5.18 12.07
N ARG A 281 15.34 -3.87 12.35
CA ARG A 281 14.27 -3.00 11.88
C ARG A 281 14.33 -2.83 10.37
N ASP A 282 13.16 -2.90 9.72
CA ASP A 282 13.01 -2.67 8.30
C ASP A 282 13.26 -1.21 7.90
N TYR A 283 13.48 -1.01 6.60
CA TYR A 283 13.72 0.29 6.00
C TYR A 283 12.69 0.61 4.92
N PHE A 284 12.64 1.86 4.52
CA PHE A 284 11.77 2.35 3.46
C PHE A 284 12.49 3.38 2.59
N VAL A 285 12.38 3.26 1.27
CA VAL A 285 12.81 4.31 0.33
C VAL A 285 11.60 5.15 -0.02
N PRO A 286 11.46 6.37 0.48
CA PRO A 286 10.36 7.24 0.09
C PRO A 286 10.59 7.76 -1.34
N LEU A 287 9.59 7.58 -2.21
CA LEU A 287 9.62 8.03 -3.60
C LEU A 287 8.52 9.04 -3.90
N ARG A 288 7.55 9.14 -3.00
CA ARG A 288 6.45 10.10 -3.07
C ARG A 288 5.97 10.44 -1.67
N PHE A 289 5.73 11.73 -1.41
CA PHE A 289 4.98 12.15 -0.24
C PHE A 289 4.21 13.42 -0.59
N ASP A 290 2.91 13.28 -0.90
CA ASP A 290 2.05 14.34 -1.37
C ASP A 290 0.91 14.62 -0.40
N PHE A 291 0.50 15.89 -0.32
CA PHE A 291 -0.79 16.28 0.22
C PHE A 291 -1.75 16.62 -0.92
N ILE A 292 -2.89 15.92 -0.97
CA ILE A 292 -3.88 15.98 -2.04
C ILE A 292 -5.22 16.48 -1.47
N ASN A 293 -5.90 17.37 -2.19
CA ASN A 293 -7.22 17.87 -1.82
C ASN A 293 -8.36 16.94 -2.32
N TYR A 294 -9.58 17.31 -1.98
CA TYR A 294 -10.80 16.58 -2.39
C TYR A 294 -11.05 16.54 -3.91
N ARG A 295 -10.27 17.29 -4.71
CA ARG A 295 -10.33 17.26 -6.18
C ARG A 295 -9.27 16.35 -6.79
N GLY A 296 -8.44 15.69 -5.97
CA GLY A 296 -7.32 14.88 -6.44
C GLY A 296 -6.08 15.71 -6.86
N GLU A 297 -6.09 17.02 -6.60
CA GLU A 297 -4.98 17.91 -6.96
C GLU A 297 -3.89 17.86 -5.89
N VAL A 298 -2.63 17.70 -6.31
CA VAL A 298 -1.48 17.82 -5.40
C VAL A 298 -1.34 19.26 -4.97
N MET A 299 -1.53 19.52 -3.69
CA MET A 299 -1.43 20.84 -3.09
C MET A 299 -0.01 21.15 -2.61
N VAL A 300 0.70 20.15 -2.13
CA VAL A 300 2.06 20.25 -1.60
C VAL A 300 2.78 18.94 -1.83
N ASP A 301 3.99 19.02 -2.37
CA ASP A 301 4.98 17.95 -2.37
C ASP A 301 5.77 18.02 -1.06
N LEU A 302 5.69 17.00 -0.24
CA LEU A 302 6.32 16.89 1.08
C LEU A 302 7.59 16.03 1.06
N LEU A 303 7.95 15.48 -0.10
CA LEU A 303 9.06 14.53 -0.19
C LEU A 303 10.40 15.18 0.21
N GLN A 304 10.60 16.45 -0.16
CA GLN A 304 11.81 17.18 0.22
C GLN A 304 11.89 17.40 1.73
N ASP A 305 10.76 17.75 2.37
CA ASP A 305 10.71 17.93 3.82
C ASP A 305 11.04 16.61 4.55
N LEU A 306 10.54 15.47 4.00
CA LEU A 306 10.78 14.14 4.55
C LEU A 306 12.24 13.70 4.43
N THR A 307 12.88 13.99 3.29
CA THR A 307 14.23 13.50 2.97
C THR A 307 15.33 14.45 3.40
N SER A 308 15.00 15.69 3.78
CA SER A 308 15.97 16.64 4.32
C SER A 308 16.59 16.10 5.61
N SER A 309 17.92 16.06 5.67
CA SER A 309 18.61 15.85 6.93
C SER A 309 18.32 17.06 7.83
N THR A 310 17.66 16.85 8.96
CA THR A 310 17.63 17.83 10.04
C THR A 310 19.09 18.01 10.48
N THR A 311 19.77 19.03 9.99
CA THR A 311 20.96 19.54 10.66
C THR A 311 20.43 20.08 11.99
N GLU A 312 20.56 19.31 13.06
CA GLU A 312 20.49 19.86 14.40
C GLU A 312 21.62 20.91 14.46
N GLU A 313 21.24 22.16 14.38
CA GLU A 313 22.13 23.25 14.83
C GLU A 313 22.27 23.07 16.34
N GLU A 314 23.46 22.60 16.77
CA GLU A 314 23.90 22.63 18.16
C GLU A 314 23.94 24.04 18.73
#